data_42031273d95436b99256e646b9cf7aee
#
_entry.id   42031273d95436b99256e646b9cf7aee
#
_cell.length_a   1.000
_cell.length_b   1.000
_cell.length_c   1.000
_cell.angle_alpha   90.00
_cell.angle_beta   90.00
_cell.angle_gamma   90.00
#
_symmetry.space_group_name_H-M   'P 1'
#
loop_
_entity.id
_entity.type
_entity.pdbx_description
1 polymer ?
#
loop_
_entity_poly.entity_id
_entity_poly.type
_entity_poly.pdbx_seq_one_letter_code
_entity_poly.pdbx_strand_id
1 'polypeptide(L)'
;MSFDSFYTFHYNKKCFLFTYQLQNMLRIIFKKEIFMKKKNYKFETLQLHVGQEQPDLSTDARAVPIYATTSYVFKDSAQAAGRFALTEEGNIYTRLMNPTNSVFEERIAALEGGAGALATASGSAAITYAIQNIAIAGDHIVSSINLYGGTYNLFANTLKEQGISTTFVDPSNPTNFEQAIQPNTKLLYAETLGNPNADVIDLEAIAEIAHRNGIPFIVDSTFATPYLLRPIEHGADIVVHSATKFIGGHG
;
A
#
# COMPACT_ATOMS: atom_id res chain seq x y z
N MET A 1 11.52 31.67 -4.75
CA MET A 1 12.30 30.41 -4.89
C MET A 1 11.46 29.45 -5.71
N SER A 2 11.88 29.15 -6.93
CA SER A 2 11.13 28.40 -7.95
C SER A 2 11.18 26.91 -7.67
N PHE A 3 10.01 26.27 -7.76
CA PHE A 3 9.82 24.83 -7.67
C PHE A 3 9.98 24.17 -9.05
N ASP A 4 11.13 24.36 -9.72
CA ASP A 4 11.40 23.78 -11.02
C ASP A 4 12.64 22.87 -10.96
N SER A 5 12.50 21.72 -10.32
CA SER A 5 13.42 20.59 -10.56
C SER A 5 12.91 19.30 -9.88
N PHE A 6 11.87 18.66 -10.44
CA PHE A 6 11.57 17.27 -10.13
C PHE A 6 11.09 16.51 -11.36
N TYR A 7 12.00 15.65 -11.87
CA TYR A 7 11.78 14.44 -12.68
C TYR A 7 10.97 14.52 -13.97
N THR A 8 11.66 14.77 -15.05
CA THR A 8 11.18 14.44 -16.41
C THR A 8 11.29 12.93 -16.63
N PHE A 9 10.23 12.18 -16.32
CA PHE A 9 10.08 10.81 -16.80
C PHE A 9 9.43 10.84 -18.19
N HIS A 10 10.18 10.41 -19.20
CA HIS A 10 9.63 10.16 -20.54
C HIS A 10 8.78 8.88 -20.51
N TYR A 11 7.46 9.02 -20.39
CA TYR A 11 6.53 7.91 -20.55
C TYR A 11 5.71 8.02 -21.83
N ASN A 12 5.64 6.90 -22.56
CA ASN A 12 4.97 6.70 -23.83
C ASN A 12 3.44 6.95 -23.71
N LYS A 13 2.81 7.50 -24.77
CA LYS A 13 1.43 8.03 -24.83
C LYS A 13 0.27 7.13 -24.34
N LYS A 14 0.49 5.87 -23.98
CA LYS A 14 -0.54 4.98 -23.41
C LYS A 14 -0.73 5.10 -21.88
N CYS A 15 0.13 5.84 -21.20
CA CYS A 15 0.10 6.05 -19.74
C CYS A 15 -0.70 7.28 -19.29
N PHE A 16 -1.30 8.05 -20.22
CA PHE A 16 -1.87 9.38 -19.92
C PHE A 16 -3.13 9.33 -19.00
N LEU A 17 -3.94 8.28 -19.10
CA LEU A 17 -5.11 8.13 -18.20
C LEU A 17 -4.72 7.70 -16.78
N PHE A 18 -3.70 6.87 -16.65
CA PHE A 18 -3.25 6.34 -15.36
C PHE A 18 -2.48 7.40 -14.54
N THR A 19 -1.65 8.21 -15.20
CA THR A 19 -0.95 9.34 -14.56
C THR A 19 -1.91 10.44 -14.12
N TYR A 20 -3.00 10.69 -14.85
CA TYR A 20 -4.00 11.69 -14.48
C TYR A 20 -4.81 11.26 -13.23
N GLN A 21 -5.18 9.98 -13.14
CA GLN A 21 -5.84 9.44 -11.95
C GLN A 21 -4.91 9.42 -10.73
N LEU A 22 -3.65 9.04 -10.91
CA LEU A 22 -2.66 9.05 -9.84
C LEU A 22 -2.36 10.47 -9.36
N GLN A 23 -2.22 11.44 -10.27
CA GLN A 23 -2.01 12.85 -9.92
C GLN A 23 -3.21 13.46 -9.18
N ASN A 24 -4.44 13.09 -9.55
CA ASN A 24 -5.63 13.56 -8.85
C ASN A 24 -5.77 12.87 -7.48
N MET A 25 -5.46 11.59 -7.38
CA MET A 25 -5.40 10.87 -6.10
C MET A 25 -4.33 11.47 -5.16
N LEU A 26 -3.15 11.75 -5.68
CA LEU A 26 -2.10 12.47 -4.94
C LEU A 26 -2.53 13.88 -4.54
N ARG A 27 -3.24 14.64 -5.40
CA ARG A 27 -3.78 15.95 -5.04
C ARG A 27 -4.82 15.90 -3.92
N ILE A 28 -5.65 14.85 -3.87
CA ILE A 28 -6.62 14.66 -2.78
C ILE A 28 -5.89 14.30 -1.50
N ILE A 29 -4.88 13.43 -1.56
CA ILE A 29 -4.00 13.06 -0.44
C ILE A 29 -3.29 14.31 0.09
N PHE A 30 -2.63 15.10 -0.77
CA PHE A 30 -1.97 16.35 -0.39
C PHE A 30 -2.92 17.42 0.16
N LYS A 31 -4.17 17.53 -0.35
CA LYS A 31 -5.17 18.43 0.25
C LYS A 31 -5.62 17.99 1.64
N LYS A 32 -5.78 16.69 1.88
CA LYS A 32 -6.06 16.17 3.23
C LYS A 32 -4.94 16.47 4.22
N GLU A 33 -3.67 16.38 3.80
CA GLU A 33 -2.52 16.70 4.65
C GLU A 33 -2.48 18.18 5.07
N ILE A 34 -2.92 19.10 4.21
CA ILE A 34 -2.94 20.56 4.52
C ILE A 34 -4.06 20.92 5.50
N PHE A 35 -5.16 20.16 5.54
CA PHE A 35 -6.32 20.48 6.40
C PHE A 35 -6.29 19.81 7.79
N MET A 36 -5.54 18.74 7.96
CA MET A 36 -5.38 18.12 9.27
C MET A 36 -4.11 18.69 9.93
N LYS A 37 -4.25 19.66 10.84
CA LYS A 37 -3.25 19.84 11.90
C LYS A 37 -3.02 18.44 12.48
N LYS A 38 -1.92 17.77 12.13
CA LYS A 38 -1.54 16.46 12.70
C LYS A 38 -1.53 16.64 14.22
N LYS A 39 -2.59 16.23 14.88
CA LYS A 39 -2.55 16.03 16.33
C LYS A 39 -1.54 14.94 16.53
N ASN A 40 -0.50 15.24 17.27
CA ASN A 40 0.58 14.28 17.55
C ASN A 40 0.07 13.24 18.56
N TYR A 41 -0.76 12.32 18.08
CA TYR A 41 -1.31 11.24 18.91
C TYR A 41 -0.25 10.18 19.19
N LYS A 42 -0.29 9.62 20.39
CA LYS A 42 0.47 8.41 20.72
C LYS A 42 -0.11 7.21 19.97
N PHE A 43 0.69 6.17 19.81
CA PHE A 43 0.32 4.97 19.06
C PHE A 43 -1.01 4.37 19.54
N GLU A 44 -1.22 4.29 20.86
CA GLU A 44 -2.44 3.76 21.48
C GLU A 44 -3.68 4.60 21.11
N THR A 45 -3.51 5.91 21.00
CA THR A 45 -4.60 6.82 20.58
C THR A 45 -4.91 6.65 19.10
N LEU A 46 -3.87 6.46 18.26
CA LEU A 46 -4.06 6.17 16.82
C LEU A 46 -4.87 4.88 16.64
N GLN A 47 -4.57 3.82 17.38
CA GLN A 47 -5.28 2.53 17.32
C GLN A 47 -6.78 2.65 17.57
N LEU A 48 -7.19 3.59 18.44
CA LEU A 48 -8.58 3.69 18.89
C LEU A 48 -9.39 4.73 18.12
N HIS A 49 -8.77 5.79 17.61
CA HIS A 49 -9.52 6.99 17.21
C HIS A 49 -9.38 7.39 15.75
N VAL A 50 -8.26 7.08 15.08
CA VAL A 50 -8.07 7.51 13.69
C VAL A 50 -9.14 6.88 12.78
N GLY A 51 -9.68 7.71 11.89
CA GLY A 51 -10.77 7.36 10.98
C GLY A 51 -12.17 7.45 11.60
N GLN A 52 -12.26 7.66 12.93
CA GLN A 52 -13.55 7.86 13.63
C GLN A 52 -13.49 8.98 14.68
N GLU A 53 -12.75 10.04 14.40
CA GLU A 53 -12.63 11.19 15.30
C GLU A 53 -13.98 11.90 15.49
N GLN A 54 -14.83 11.87 14.47
CA GLN A 54 -16.18 12.39 14.50
C GLN A 54 -17.20 11.25 14.60
N PRO A 55 -18.33 11.46 15.28
CA PRO A 55 -19.45 10.53 15.23
C PRO A 55 -20.06 10.49 13.82
N ASP A 56 -20.85 9.46 13.52
CA ASP A 56 -21.63 9.42 12.29
C ASP A 56 -22.58 10.63 12.20
N LEU A 57 -22.49 11.37 11.09
CA LEU A 57 -23.20 12.65 10.95
C LEU A 57 -24.73 12.52 10.86
N SER A 58 -25.24 11.34 10.56
CA SER A 58 -26.69 11.11 10.41
C SER A 58 -27.37 10.57 11.68
N THR A 59 -26.60 9.88 12.53
CA THR A 59 -27.14 9.16 13.69
C THR A 59 -26.47 9.53 15.01
N ASP A 60 -25.40 10.35 14.97
CA ASP A 60 -24.53 10.63 16.10
C ASP A 60 -23.90 9.38 16.74
N ALA A 61 -23.91 8.24 16.02
CA ALA A 61 -23.34 6.99 16.52
C ALA A 61 -21.84 7.11 16.69
N ARG A 62 -21.34 6.72 17.84
CA ARG A 62 -19.90 6.72 18.14
C ARG A 62 -19.19 5.53 17.49
N ALA A 63 -19.84 4.37 17.45
CA ALA A 63 -19.35 3.21 16.72
C ALA A 63 -19.46 3.45 15.21
N VAL A 64 -18.49 2.95 14.46
CA VAL A 64 -18.51 3.03 12.99
C VAL A 64 -19.68 2.23 12.45
N PRO A 65 -20.64 2.84 11.72
CA PRO A 65 -21.73 2.09 11.08
C PRO A 65 -21.20 1.10 10.04
N ILE A 66 -21.90 -0.02 9.87
CA ILE A 66 -21.65 -0.98 8.79
C ILE A 66 -22.50 -0.59 7.59
N TYR A 67 -21.88 0.01 6.57
CA TYR A 67 -22.54 0.38 5.33
C TYR A 67 -22.57 -0.80 4.35
N ALA A 68 -23.55 -1.71 4.53
CA ALA A 68 -23.75 -2.88 3.68
C ALA A 68 -24.47 -2.48 2.37
N THR A 69 -23.82 -1.64 1.55
CA THR A 69 -24.36 -1.18 0.27
C THR A 69 -23.34 -1.34 -0.84
N THR A 70 -23.82 -1.45 -2.08
CA THR A 70 -22.98 -1.52 -3.28
C THR A 70 -22.81 -0.15 -3.94
N SER A 71 -23.81 0.73 -3.89
CA SER A 71 -23.84 2.00 -4.62
C SER A 71 -24.39 3.12 -3.76
N TYR A 72 -24.13 4.34 -4.18
CA TYR A 72 -24.55 5.57 -3.51
C TYR A 72 -25.31 6.47 -4.48
N VAL A 73 -26.29 7.22 -3.97
CA VAL A 73 -27.13 8.12 -4.76
C VAL A 73 -26.44 9.49 -4.89
N PHE A 74 -26.58 10.10 -6.05
CA PHE A 74 -26.13 11.48 -6.31
C PHE A 74 -27.32 12.43 -6.27
N LYS A 75 -27.09 13.68 -5.87
CA LYS A 75 -28.12 14.73 -5.87
C LYS A 75 -28.58 15.08 -7.28
N ASP A 76 -27.59 15.16 -8.20
CA ASP A 76 -27.79 15.52 -9.60
C ASP A 76 -26.64 15.01 -10.48
N SER A 77 -26.74 15.25 -11.78
CA SER A 77 -25.73 14.84 -12.76
C SER A 77 -24.40 15.60 -12.60
N ALA A 78 -24.42 16.82 -12.10
CA ALA A 78 -23.21 17.60 -11.89
C ALA A 78 -22.39 17.00 -10.73
N GLN A 79 -23.04 16.65 -9.63
CA GLN A 79 -22.39 15.94 -8.53
C GLN A 79 -21.83 14.58 -8.97
N ALA A 80 -22.58 13.81 -9.75
CA ALA A 80 -22.10 12.56 -10.30
C ALA A 80 -20.82 12.77 -11.13
N ALA A 81 -20.85 13.73 -12.06
CA ALA A 81 -19.69 14.06 -12.88
C ALA A 81 -18.48 14.50 -12.03
N GLY A 82 -18.69 15.33 -10.99
CA GLY A 82 -17.65 15.80 -10.08
C GLY A 82 -16.98 14.64 -9.32
N ARG A 83 -17.78 13.70 -8.80
CA ARG A 83 -17.25 12.54 -8.07
C ARG A 83 -16.50 11.57 -8.98
N PHE A 84 -17.03 11.26 -10.17
CA PHE A 84 -16.33 10.42 -11.13
C PHE A 84 -15.05 11.08 -11.68
N ALA A 85 -15.02 12.40 -11.80
CA ALA A 85 -13.83 13.17 -12.16
C ALA A 85 -12.86 13.38 -10.99
N LEU A 86 -13.19 12.92 -9.77
CA LEU A 86 -12.43 13.15 -8.53
C LEU A 86 -12.18 14.64 -8.22
N THR A 87 -13.09 15.51 -8.63
CA THR A 87 -13.09 16.95 -8.31
C THR A 87 -13.98 17.29 -7.12
N GLU A 88 -14.88 16.38 -6.75
CA GLU A 88 -15.73 16.43 -5.56
C GLU A 88 -15.56 15.14 -4.74
N GLU A 89 -15.38 15.27 -3.44
CA GLU A 89 -15.29 14.13 -2.52
C GLU A 89 -16.66 13.48 -2.31
N GLY A 90 -16.67 12.17 -2.07
CA GLY A 90 -17.86 11.43 -1.71
C GLY A 90 -17.87 10.00 -2.25
N ASN A 91 -18.84 9.24 -1.76
CA ASN A 91 -18.96 7.83 -2.10
C ASN A 91 -19.62 7.64 -3.47
N ILE A 92 -19.14 6.67 -4.22
CA ILE A 92 -19.63 6.30 -5.56
C ILE A 92 -20.12 4.85 -5.55
N TYR A 93 -19.23 3.93 -5.21
CA TYR A 93 -19.47 2.49 -5.28
C TYR A 93 -18.54 1.75 -4.33
N THR A 94 -19.06 0.78 -3.57
CA THR A 94 -18.30 0.11 -2.48
C THR A 94 -17.00 -0.58 -2.94
N ARG A 95 -16.93 -1.07 -4.17
CA ARG A 95 -15.68 -1.61 -4.72
C ARG A 95 -14.54 -0.59 -4.77
N LEU A 96 -14.87 0.71 -4.89
CA LEU A 96 -13.91 1.81 -4.93
C LEU A 96 -13.71 2.43 -3.56
N MET A 97 -14.80 2.66 -2.81
CA MET A 97 -14.80 3.29 -1.49
C MET A 97 -16.03 2.90 -0.69
N ASN A 98 -15.87 2.71 0.61
CA ASN A 98 -16.96 2.48 1.55
C ASN A 98 -16.58 3.11 2.89
N PRO A 99 -17.46 3.89 3.56
CA PRO A 99 -17.13 4.55 4.82
C PRO A 99 -16.66 3.58 5.92
N THR A 100 -17.17 2.36 5.96
CA THR A 100 -16.73 1.34 6.93
C THR A 100 -15.29 0.92 6.68
N ASN A 101 -14.92 0.67 5.40
CA ASN A 101 -13.54 0.30 5.04
C ASN A 101 -12.58 1.47 5.22
N SER A 102 -13.02 2.70 4.91
CA SER A 102 -12.19 3.90 5.02
C SER A 102 -11.64 4.11 6.43
N VAL A 103 -12.40 3.78 7.47
CA VAL A 103 -11.93 3.85 8.86
C VAL A 103 -10.76 2.91 9.10
N PHE A 104 -10.84 1.69 8.59
CA PHE A 104 -9.74 0.72 8.70
C PHE A 104 -8.51 1.19 7.90
N GLU A 105 -8.72 1.66 6.67
CA GLU A 105 -7.65 2.14 5.78
C GLU A 105 -6.92 3.34 6.38
N GLU A 106 -7.66 4.35 6.85
CA GLU A 106 -7.08 5.54 7.50
C GLU A 106 -6.29 5.18 8.77
N ARG A 107 -6.81 4.23 9.55
CA ARG A 107 -6.16 3.79 10.78
C ARG A 107 -4.88 3.04 10.54
N ILE A 108 -4.87 2.09 9.61
CA ILE A 108 -3.64 1.34 9.25
C ILE A 108 -2.59 2.29 8.63
N ALA A 109 -3.01 3.20 7.75
CA ALA A 109 -2.10 4.21 7.21
C ALA A 109 -1.44 5.05 8.32
N ALA A 110 -2.23 5.50 9.30
CA ALA A 110 -1.71 6.29 10.42
C ALA A 110 -0.78 5.48 11.34
N LEU A 111 -1.09 4.20 11.57
CA LEU A 111 -0.26 3.31 12.40
C LEU A 111 1.06 2.99 11.72
N GLU A 112 1.10 2.81 10.41
CA GLU A 112 2.32 2.61 9.62
C GLU A 112 3.12 3.91 9.38
N GLY A 113 2.50 5.07 9.56
CA GLY A 113 3.09 6.35 9.15
C GLY A 113 3.04 6.57 7.63
N GLY A 114 2.19 5.81 6.92
CA GLY A 114 2.00 5.88 5.48
C GLY A 114 1.11 7.02 5.01
N ALA A 115 1.15 7.33 3.73
CA ALA A 115 0.32 8.36 3.08
C ALA A 115 -1.14 7.91 2.90
N GLY A 116 -1.38 6.60 2.81
CA GLY A 116 -2.71 6.00 2.65
C GLY A 116 -2.64 4.49 2.70
N ALA A 117 -3.79 3.84 2.80
CA ALA A 117 -3.90 2.39 2.72
C ALA A 117 -5.13 1.97 1.91
N LEU A 118 -5.14 0.73 1.46
CA LEU A 118 -6.25 0.10 0.74
C LEU A 118 -6.55 -1.26 1.37
N ALA A 119 -7.80 -1.46 1.78
CA ALA A 119 -8.28 -2.75 2.24
C ALA A 119 -8.63 -3.67 1.05
N THR A 120 -8.16 -4.90 1.13
CA THR A 120 -8.43 -5.94 0.13
C THR A 120 -9.03 -7.17 0.78
N ALA A 121 -9.50 -8.12 -0.02
CA ALA A 121 -10.18 -9.31 0.47
C ALA A 121 -9.29 -10.25 1.33
N SER A 122 -7.96 -10.17 1.17
CA SER A 122 -7.00 -10.98 1.91
C SER A 122 -5.58 -10.41 1.79
N GLY A 123 -4.66 -10.86 2.67
CA GLY A 123 -3.23 -10.54 2.53
C GLY A 123 -2.65 -11.00 1.20
N SER A 124 -3.03 -12.17 0.70
CA SER A 124 -2.60 -12.65 -0.63
C SER A 124 -3.09 -11.74 -1.76
N ALA A 125 -4.32 -11.21 -1.66
CA ALA A 125 -4.83 -10.23 -2.61
C ALA A 125 -4.04 -8.91 -2.52
N ALA A 126 -3.70 -8.45 -1.32
CA ALA A 126 -2.89 -7.26 -1.13
C ALA A 126 -1.52 -7.38 -1.82
N ILE A 127 -0.83 -8.50 -1.60
CA ILE A 127 0.46 -8.79 -2.24
C ILE A 127 0.31 -8.82 -3.77
N THR A 128 -0.68 -9.57 -4.27
CA THR A 128 -0.92 -9.70 -5.72
C THR A 128 -1.16 -8.34 -6.37
N TYR A 129 -2.02 -7.52 -5.78
CA TYR A 129 -2.33 -6.20 -6.33
C TYR A 129 -1.17 -5.22 -6.23
N ALA A 130 -0.38 -5.26 -5.14
CA ALA A 130 0.82 -4.45 -5.01
C ALA A 130 1.82 -4.76 -6.14
N ILE A 131 2.07 -6.05 -6.40
CA ILE A 131 2.97 -6.47 -7.49
C ILE A 131 2.40 -6.09 -8.87
N GLN A 132 1.16 -6.46 -9.16
CA GLN A 132 0.56 -6.24 -10.49
C GLN A 132 0.32 -4.77 -10.82
N ASN A 133 0.29 -3.89 -9.82
CA ASN A 133 0.23 -2.45 -10.05
C ASN A 133 1.56 -1.87 -10.57
N ILE A 134 2.68 -2.58 -10.36
CA ILE A 134 4.04 -2.12 -10.67
C ILE A 134 4.66 -2.91 -11.81
N ALA A 135 4.46 -4.24 -11.81
CA ALA A 135 5.07 -5.17 -12.75
C ALA A 135 4.03 -5.78 -13.70
N ILE A 136 4.39 -5.89 -14.96
CA ILE A 136 3.58 -6.48 -16.04
C ILE A 136 4.34 -7.62 -16.72
N ALA A 137 3.71 -8.31 -17.68
CA ALA A 137 4.37 -9.36 -18.46
C ALA A 137 5.67 -8.85 -19.13
N GLY A 138 6.75 -9.57 -18.96
CA GLY A 138 8.11 -9.20 -19.39
C GLY A 138 8.95 -8.54 -18.30
N ASP A 139 8.35 -8.17 -17.17
CA ASP A 139 9.07 -7.58 -16.04
C ASP A 139 9.66 -8.64 -15.10
N HIS A 140 10.57 -8.19 -14.26
CA HIS A 140 11.27 -9.00 -13.27
C HIS A 140 11.13 -8.39 -11.87
N ILE A 141 11.08 -9.26 -10.84
CA ILE A 141 11.13 -8.87 -9.44
C ILE A 141 12.24 -9.63 -8.71
N VAL A 142 12.83 -9.03 -7.70
CA VAL A 142 13.76 -9.70 -6.78
C VAL A 142 13.08 -9.88 -5.44
N SER A 143 13.08 -11.08 -4.90
CA SER A 143 12.42 -11.41 -3.64
C SER A 143 13.32 -12.17 -2.69
N SER A 144 13.16 -11.93 -1.38
CA SER A 144 13.67 -12.89 -0.39
C SER A 144 13.13 -14.29 -0.67
N ILE A 145 13.94 -15.32 -0.37
CA ILE A 145 13.50 -16.70 -0.46
C ILE A 145 12.67 -17.13 0.75
N ASN A 146 12.87 -16.48 1.90
CA ASN A 146 12.22 -16.82 3.17
C ASN A 146 10.87 -16.11 3.25
N LEU A 147 9.84 -16.70 2.64
CA LEU A 147 8.50 -16.15 2.49
C LEU A 147 7.45 -17.13 3.01
N TYR A 148 6.29 -16.58 3.36
CA TYR A 148 5.08 -17.37 3.50
C TYR A 148 4.87 -18.24 2.25
N GLY A 149 4.57 -19.53 2.45
CA GLY A 149 4.47 -20.49 1.35
C GLY A 149 3.50 -20.09 0.24
N GLY A 150 2.40 -19.39 0.58
CA GLY A 150 1.46 -18.87 -0.41
C GLY A 150 2.09 -17.75 -1.27
N THR A 151 2.88 -16.88 -0.69
CA THR A 151 3.61 -15.82 -1.39
C THR A 151 4.71 -16.41 -2.28
N TYR A 152 5.47 -17.38 -1.75
CA TYR A 152 6.47 -18.10 -2.55
C TYR A 152 5.83 -18.74 -3.77
N ASN A 153 4.73 -19.47 -3.59
CA ASN A 153 4.00 -20.10 -4.71
C ASN A 153 3.45 -19.08 -5.71
N LEU A 154 2.92 -17.95 -5.23
CA LEU A 154 2.46 -16.85 -6.09
C LEU A 154 3.62 -16.39 -7.00
N PHE A 155 4.80 -16.16 -6.45
CA PHE A 155 5.95 -15.64 -7.20
C PHE A 155 6.60 -16.69 -8.10
N ALA A 156 6.77 -17.91 -7.59
CA ALA A 156 7.44 -18.98 -8.32
C ALA A 156 6.63 -19.54 -9.50
N ASN A 157 5.29 -19.55 -9.37
CA ASN A 157 4.39 -20.20 -10.32
C ASN A 157 3.41 -19.20 -10.95
N THR A 158 2.50 -18.61 -10.18
CA THR A 158 1.39 -17.81 -10.72
C THR A 158 1.87 -16.57 -11.49
N LEU A 159 2.80 -15.78 -10.94
CA LEU A 159 3.35 -14.62 -11.63
C LEU A 159 4.16 -15.03 -12.85
N LYS A 160 4.86 -16.15 -12.78
CA LYS A 160 5.60 -16.69 -13.92
C LYS A 160 4.68 -17.04 -15.09
N GLU A 161 3.52 -17.65 -14.83
CA GLU A 161 2.49 -17.91 -15.85
C GLU A 161 1.92 -16.61 -16.45
N GLN A 162 1.94 -15.53 -15.69
CA GLN A 162 1.54 -14.20 -16.12
C GLN A 162 2.68 -13.43 -16.85
N GLY A 163 3.84 -14.05 -17.00
CA GLY A 163 5.00 -13.47 -17.68
C GLY A 163 5.87 -12.57 -16.80
N ILE A 164 5.67 -12.55 -15.49
CA ILE A 164 6.53 -11.82 -14.53
C ILE A 164 7.52 -12.82 -13.94
N SER A 165 8.82 -12.58 -14.12
CA SER A 165 9.86 -13.45 -13.57
C SER A 165 10.30 -13.02 -12.18
N THR A 166 10.71 -13.99 -11.35
CA THR A 166 11.20 -13.74 -9.99
C THR A 166 12.57 -14.37 -9.78
N THR A 167 13.53 -13.59 -9.24
CA THR A 167 14.75 -14.13 -8.66
C THR A 167 14.63 -14.12 -7.15
N PHE A 168 14.76 -15.31 -6.54
CA PHE A 168 14.79 -15.47 -5.09
C PHE A 168 16.22 -15.38 -4.59
N VAL A 169 16.43 -14.63 -3.49
CA VAL A 169 17.73 -14.42 -2.88
C VAL A 169 17.71 -14.71 -1.39
N ASP A 170 18.86 -15.09 -0.84
CA ASP A 170 19.05 -15.19 0.60
C ASP A 170 19.08 -13.78 1.21
N PRO A 171 18.14 -13.44 2.11
CA PRO A 171 18.02 -12.10 2.68
C PRO A 171 19.07 -11.79 3.77
N SER A 172 19.86 -12.77 4.19
CA SER A 172 20.88 -12.59 5.22
C SER A 172 21.99 -11.59 4.83
N ASN A 173 22.18 -11.39 3.52
CA ASN A 173 23.07 -10.40 2.97
C ASN A 173 22.35 -9.51 1.96
N PRO A 174 22.12 -8.22 2.26
CA PRO A 174 21.46 -7.27 1.34
C PRO A 174 22.09 -7.21 -0.06
N THR A 175 23.40 -7.42 -0.19
CA THR A 175 24.10 -7.42 -1.47
C THR A 175 23.55 -8.46 -2.45
N ASN A 176 22.93 -9.53 -1.96
CA ASN A 176 22.31 -10.56 -2.81
C ASN A 176 21.13 -9.97 -3.61
N PHE A 177 20.38 -9.03 -3.03
CA PHE A 177 19.32 -8.31 -3.76
C PHE A 177 19.91 -7.50 -4.90
N GLU A 178 20.99 -6.76 -4.64
CA GLU A 178 21.64 -5.93 -5.66
C GLU A 178 22.16 -6.75 -6.83
N GLN A 179 22.83 -7.85 -6.55
CA GLN A 179 23.40 -8.74 -7.57
C GLN A 179 22.33 -9.41 -8.44
N ALA A 180 21.10 -9.54 -7.94
CA ALA A 180 19.98 -10.13 -8.64
C ALA A 180 19.20 -9.12 -9.51
N ILE A 181 19.45 -7.81 -9.40
CA ILE A 181 18.79 -6.78 -10.18
C ILE A 181 19.14 -6.91 -11.66
N GLN A 182 18.14 -6.91 -12.52
CA GLN A 182 18.22 -6.97 -13.98
C GLN A 182 17.66 -5.64 -14.57
N PRO A 183 17.94 -5.35 -15.85
CA PRO A 183 17.43 -4.12 -16.49
C PRO A 183 15.90 -3.97 -16.48
N ASN A 184 15.15 -5.08 -16.39
CA ASN A 184 13.70 -5.13 -16.33
C ASN A 184 13.17 -5.38 -14.90
N THR A 185 14.01 -5.30 -13.86
CA THR A 185 13.55 -5.38 -12.46
C THR A 185 12.71 -4.16 -12.11
N LYS A 186 11.55 -4.41 -11.49
CA LYS A 186 10.57 -3.36 -11.14
C LYS A 186 10.44 -3.10 -9.65
N LEU A 187 10.78 -4.07 -8.82
CA LEU A 187 10.69 -3.94 -7.36
C LEU A 187 11.54 -4.97 -6.64
N LEU A 188 11.83 -4.68 -5.37
CA LEU A 188 12.32 -5.65 -4.40
C LEU A 188 11.18 -6.02 -3.44
N TYR A 189 11.17 -7.27 -2.96
CA TYR A 189 10.17 -7.77 -2.02
C TYR A 189 10.82 -8.59 -0.90
N ALA A 190 10.36 -8.38 0.35
CA ALA A 190 10.76 -9.21 1.49
C ALA A 190 9.68 -9.22 2.58
N GLU A 191 9.78 -10.15 3.53
CA GLU A 191 9.02 -10.15 4.78
C GLU A 191 9.92 -9.61 5.91
N THR A 192 9.36 -8.83 6.85
CA THR A 192 10.11 -8.30 8.00
C THR A 192 10.71 -9.40 8.86
N LEU A 193 10.00 -10.51 8.96
CA LEU A 193 10.40 -11.74 9.61
C LEU A 193 10.18 -12.89 8.64
N GLY A 194 11.27 -13.49 8.17
CA GLY A 194 11.24 -14.56 7.18
C GLY A 194 10.45 -15.78 7.67
N ASN A 195 9.65 -16.37 6.81
CA ASN A 195 8.83 -17.54 7.12
C ASN A 195 9.39 -18.78 6.40
N PRO A 196 9.73 -19.90 7.10
CA PRO A 196 9.48 -20.16 8.53
C PRO A 196 10.66 -19.81 9.47
N ASN A 197 11.79 -19.34 8.96
CA ASN A 197 13.04 -19.27 9.71
C ASN A 197 13.09 -18.15 10.76
N ALA A 198 12.15 -17.19 10.71
CA ALA A 198 12.11 -15.97 11.55
C ALA A 198 13.39 -15.10 11.40
N ASP A 199 13.99 -15.10 10.21
CA ASP A 199 15.12 -14.24 9.90
C ASP A 199 14.71 -12.78 9.93
N VAL A 200 15.48 -11.97 10.65
CA VAL A 200 15.31 -10.50 10.66
C VAL A 200 16.20 -9.93 9.58
N ILE A 201 15.61 -9.13 8.68
CA ILE A 201 16.33 -8.55 7.55
C ILE A 201 16.76 -7.10 7.83
N ASP A 202 17.81 -6.65 7.16
CA ASP A 202 18.25 -5.25 7.17
C ASP A 202 17.40 -4.45 6.16
N LEU A 203 16.28 -3.91 6.64
CA LEU A 203 15.34 -3.14 5.82
C LEU A 203 15.99 -1.91 5.18
N GLU A 204 16.80 -1.16 5.95
CA GLU A 204 17.41 0.09 5.48
C GLU A 204 18.41 -0.19 4.36
N ALA A 205 19.25 -1.19 4.52
CA ALA A 205 20.20 -1.56 3.46
C ALA A 205 19.51 -2.03 2.18
N ILE A 206 18.41 -2.81 2.29
CA ILE A 206 17.65 -3.26 1.12
C ILE A 206 16.91 -2.09 0.46
N ALA A 207 16.33 -1.18 1.26
CA ALA A 207 15.67 0.03 0.77
C ALA A 207 16.65 0.93 0.01
N GLU A 208 17.86 1.15 0.54
CA GLU A 208 18.91 1.90 -0.16
C GLU A 208 19.28 1.27 -1.51
N ILE A 209 19.36 -0.05 -1.58
CA ILE A 209 19.59 -0.77 -2.84
C ILE A 209 18.45 -0.52 -3.83
N ALA A 210 17.19 -0.63 -3.39
CA ALA A 210 16.03 -0.38 -4.23
C ALA A 210 16.04 1.06 -4.77
N HIS A 211 16.19 2.03 -3.89
CA HIS A 211 16.10 3.45 -4.23
C HIS A 211 17.21 3.93 -5.17
N ARG A 212 18.47 3.49 -4.95
CA ARG A 212 19.55 3.86 -5.88
C ARG A 212 19.40 3.24 -7.28
N ASN A 213 18.60 2.16 -7.40
CA ASN A 213 18.22 1.57 -8.68
C ASN A 213 16.89 2.12 -9.24
N GLY A 214 16.26 3.07 -8.53
CA GLY A 214 15.02 3.73 -8.96
C GLY A 214 13.79 2.82 -8.95
N ILE A 215 13.78 1.77 -8.09
CA ILE A 215 12.69 0.80 -7.94
C ILE A 215 12.18 0.80 -6.50
N PRO A 216 10.87 0.53 -6.26
CA PRO A 216 10.32 0.47 -4.92
C PRO A 216 10.69 -0.82 -4.17
N PHE A 217 10.66 -0.72 -2.84
CA PHE A 217 10.77 -1.84 -1.92
C PHE A 217 9.42 -2.13 -1.26
N ILE A 218 8.88 -3.34 -1.48
CA ILE A 218 7.65 -3.83 -0.88
C ILE A 218 8.00 -4.75 0.29
N VAL A 219 7.38 -4.52 1.44
CA VAL A 219 7.63 -5.29 2.66
C VAL A 219 6.31 -5.87 3.19
N ASP A 220 6.25 -7.17 3.39
CA ASP A 220 5.19 -7.79 4.19
C ASP A 220 5.56 -7.73 5.68
N SER A 221 4.80 -6.97 6.45
CA SER A 221 4.99 -6.79 7.88
C SER A 221 3.88 -7.42 8.72
N THR A 222 3.27 -8.48 8.20
CA THR A 222 2.17 -9.21 8.84
C THR A 222 2.53 -9.67 10.25
N PHE A 223 3.76 -10.16 10.45
CA PHE A 223 4.19 -10.70 11.73
C PHE A 223 4.53 -9.63 12.76
N ALA A 224 5.29 -8.60 12.35
CA ALA A 224 5.72 -7.54 13.24
C ALA A 224 4.57 -6.61 13.63
N THR A 225 3.65 -6.33 12.73
CA THR A 225 2.62 -5.30 12.82
C THR A 225 3.20 -3.89 13.02
N PRO A 226 2.43 -2.81 12.82
CA PRO A 226 2.92 -1.45 13.05
C PRO A 226 3.32 -1.17 14.51
N TYR A 227 2.95 -2.06 15.44
CA TYR A 227 3.30 -1.91 16.86
C TYR A 227 4.77 -2.20 17.12
N LEU A 228 5.31 -3.27 16.52
CA LEU A 228 6.71 -3.65 16.75
C LEU A 228 7.66 -2.98 15.75
N LEU A 229 7.22 -2.80 14.50
CA LEU A 229 8.05 -2.28 13.43
C LEU A 229 7.19 -1.61 12.36
N ARG A 230 7.60 -0.42 11.94
CA ARG A 230 7.02 0.34 10.83
C ARG A 230 7.98 0.38 9.67
N PRO A 231 7.89 -0.52 8.69
CA PRO A 231 8.86 -0.58 7.60
C PRO A 231 8.99 0.71 6.79
N ILE A 232 7.93 1.55 6.73
CA ILE A 232 7.99 2.86 6.08
C ILE A 232 9.04 3.77 6.73
N GLU A 233 9.18 3.74 8.05
CA GLU A 233 10.20 4.51 8.77
C GLU A 233 11.64 4.01 8.47
N HIS A 234 11.77 2.81 7.89
CA HIS A 234 13.02 2.16 7.51
C HIS A 234 13.20 2.08 5.98
N GLY A 235 12.46 2.89 5.22
CA GLY A 235 12.64 3.04 3.78
C GLY A 235 11.78 2.14 2.90
N ALA A 236 10.87 1.33 3.43
CA ALA A 236 9.90 0.63 2.59
C ALA A 236 8.92 1.62 1.94
N ASP A 237 8.63 1.42 0.65
CA ASP A 237 7.70 2.26 -0.11
C ASP A 237 6.27 1.75 0.01
N ILE A 238 6.10 0.44 0.11
CA ILE A 238 4.80 -0.22 0.24
C ILE A 238 4.90 -1.27 1.34
N VAL A 239 3.94 -1.25 2.26
CA VAL A 239 3.81 -2.27 3.31
C VAL A 239 2.51 -3.03 3.10
N VAL A 240 2.57 -4.35 3.18
CA VAL A 240 1.39 -5.21 3.12
C VAL A 240 1.21 -5.95 4.44
N HIS A 241 -0.05 -6.20 4.79
CA HIS A 241 -0.45 -6.93 5.97
C HIS A 241 -1.55 -7.93 5.69
N SER A 242 -1.44 -9.12 6.23
CA SER A 242 -2.58 -10.01 6.44
C SER A 242 -3.20 -9.72 7.81
N ALA A 243 -4.30 -8.96 7.83
CA ALA A 243 -5.01 -8.64 9.07
C ALA A 243 -5.58 -9.88 9.79
N THR A 244 -5.61 -11.03 9.13
CA THR A 244 -5.97 -12.34 9.70
C THR A 244 -5.08 -12.75 10.89
N LYS A 245 -3.84 -12.24 10.94
CA LYS A 245 -2.84 -12.62 11.94
C LYS A 245 -2.93 -11.69 13.16
N PHE A 246 -1.81 -11.13 13.62
CA PHE A 246 -1.75 -10.36 14.86
C PHE A 246 -2.59 -9.07 14.85
N ILE A 247 -2.83 -8.44 13.71
CA ILE A 247 -3.70 -7.27 13.62
C ILE A 247 -5.14 -7.65 14.00
N GLY A 248 -5.65 -8.78 13.53
CA GLY A 248 -6.98 -9.27 13.88
C GLY A 248 -7.09 -9.73 15.33
N GLY A 249 -6.02 -10.21 15.93
CA GLY A 249 -5.90 -10.54 17.33
C GLY A 249 -6.72 -11.75 17.78
N HIS A 250 -7.12 -12.61 16.88
CA HIS A 250 -7.86 -13.84 17.17
C HIS A 250 -7.12 -15.07 16.65
N GLY A 251 -7.42 -16.22 17.23
CA GLY A 251 -6.90 -17.53 16.82
C GLY A 251 -7.74 -18.17 15.72
#